data_a03e5bafdf85deeb5f9faf5a264f0ce5
#
_entry.id   a03e5bafdf85deeb5f9faf5a264f0ce5
#
_cell.length_a   1.000
_cell.length_b   1.000
_cell.length_c   1.000
_cell.angle_alpha   90.00
_cell.angle_beta   90.00
_cell.angle_gamma   90.00
#
_symmetry.space_group_name_H-M   'P 1'
#
loop_
_entity.id
_entity.type
_entity.pdbx_description
1 polymer ?
#
loop_
_entity_poly.entity_id
_entity_poly.type
_entity_poly.pdbx_seq_one_letter_code
_entity_poly.pdbx_strand_id
1 'polypeptide(L)'
;MLRELLARLAHNRHPPAALPEPDARLALAALLVRVAKSDHAYLFEEISRIDRILAARFGLNPVEAARLRATAEKLEHDLPETERFASVLRDSVDYAERLGIAGALWEVMMADGKADAEEEAAIAAIEHALGIEDYDSAALRETARSIP
;
A
#
# COMPACT_ATOMS: atom_id res chain seq x y z
N MET A 1 10.30 9.05 -10.60
CA MET A 1 10.84 9.08 -9.22
C MET A 1 9.88 9.78 -8.28
N LEU A 2 9.95 9.48 -7.03
CA LEU A 2 9.06 10.09 -6.06
C LEU A 2 9.14 11.62 -6.07
N ARG A 3 10.35 12.15 -6.17
CA ARG A 3 10.52 13.59 -6.23
C ARG A 3 9.76 14.21 -7.39
N GLU A 4 9.81 13.57 -8.55
CA GLU A 4 9.11 14.08 -9.72
C GLU A 4 7.61 14.02 -9.54
N LEU A 5 7.10 12.98 -8.90
CA LEU A 5 5.68 12.89 -8.62
C LEU A 5 5.23 13.94 -7.65
N LEU A 6 6.01 14.19 -6.61
CA LEU A 6 5.69 15.23 -5.65
C LEU A 6 5.72 16.61 -6.31
N ALA A 7 6.73 16.86 -7.15
CA ALA A 7 6.82 18.11 -7.87
C ALA A 7 5.65 18.30 -8.83
N ARG A 8 5.25 17.21 -9.49
CA ARG A 8 4.12 17.24 -10.41
C ARG A 8 2.81 17.52 -9.68
N LEU A 9 2.62 16.90 -8.52
CA LEU A 9 1.44 17.16 -7.72
C LEU A 9 1.39 18.61 -7.25
N ALA A 10 2.50 19.12 -6.77
CA ALA A 10 2.59 20.49 -6.33
C ALA A 10 2.35 21.45 -7.49
N HIS A 11 2.91 21.12 -8.65
CA HIS A 11 2.82 21.95 -9.82
C HIS A 11 1.40 21.96 -10.40
N ASN A 12 0.75 20.80 -10.38
CA ASN A 12 -0.54 20.65 -11.00
C ASN A 12 -1.61 21.37 -10.28
N ARG A 13 -1.43 21.69 -9.02
CA ARG A 13 -2.40 22.27 -8.45
C ARG A 13 -2.48 22.71 -7.28
N HIS A 14 -2.18 22.14 -6.44
CA HIS A 14 -2.53 22.51 -5.16
C HIS A 14 -1.39 23.15 -4.48
N PRO A 15 -1.54 24.25 -3.85
CA PRO A 15 -0.56 24.73 -2.91
C PRO A 15 -0.39 23.68 -1.85
N PRO A 16 0.82 23.45 -1.36
CA PRO A 16 1.04 22.46 -0.33
C PRO A 16 0.25 22.80 0.91
N ALA A 17 -0.56 21.89 1.37
CA ALA A 17 -1.22 22.02 2.65
C ALA A 17 -0.21 21.76 3.75
N ALA A 18 -0.59 21.99 4.98
CA ALA A 18 0.25 21.67 6.12
C ALA A 18 0.67 20.21 6.09
N LEU A 19 -0.21 19.34 5.58
CA LEU A 19 0.09 17.95 5.36
C LEU A 19 -0.19 17.71 3.89
N PRO A 20 0.84 17.58 3.04
CA PRO A 20 0.61 17.43 1.61
C PRO A 20 -0.13 16.14 1.30
N GLU A 21 -0.93 16.17 0.25
CA GLU A 21 -1.60 14.97 -0.21
C GLU A 21 -0.56 13.95 -0.61
N PRO A 22 -0.70 12.71 -0.18
CA PRO A 22 0.25 11.68 -0.59
C PRO A 22 0.08 11.39 -2.07
N ASP A 23 1.19 11.17 -2.77
CA ASP A 23 1.12 10.70 -4.14
C ASP A 23 0.81 9.19 -4.13
N ALA A 24 0.65 8.60 -5.31
CA ALA A 24 0.26 7.20 -5.42
C ALA A 24 1.28 6.25 -4.78
N ARG A 25 2.58 6.57 -4.89
CA ARG A 25 3.61 5.73 -4.28
C ARG A 25 3.52 5.75 -2.77
N LEU A 26 3.36 6.94 -2.23
CA LEU A 26 3.30 7.10 -0.79
C LEU A 26 2.00 6.50 -0.25
N ALA A 27 0.90 6.66 -0.98
CA ALA A 27 -0.38 6.07 -0.59
C ALA A 27 -0.28 4.54 -0.58
N LEU A 28 0.32 3.95 -1.60
CA LEU A 28 0.52 2.50 -1.62
C LEU A 28 1.38 2.04 -0.46
N ALA A 29 2.50 2.74 -0.24
CA ALA A 29 3.40 2.37 0.85
C ALA A 29 2.68 2.45 2.20
N ALA A 30 1.85 3.47 2.40
CA ALA A 30 1.08 3.61 3.64
C ALA A 30 0.09 2.46 3.83
N LEU A 31 -0.57 2.03 2.76
CA LEU A 31 -1.49 0.88 2.85
C LEU A 31 -0.75 -0.42 3.15
N LEU A 32 0.43 -0.61 2.54
CA LEU A 32 1.24 -1.80 2.84
C LEU A 32 1.64 -1.82 4.32
N VAL A 33 2.05 -0.68 4.85
CA VAL A 33 2.36 -0.56 6.27
C VAL A 33 1.13 -0.85 7.12
N ARG A 34 -0.03 -0.34 6.72
CA ARG A 34 -1.28 -0.55 7.45
C ARG A 34 -1.61 -2.03 7.55
N VAL A 35 -1.48 -2.77 6.44
CA VAL A 35 -1.74 -4.20 6.44
C VAL A 35 -0.74 -4.92 7.33
N ALA A 36 0.53 -4.56 7.24
CA ALA A 36 1.57 -5.21 8.06
C ALA A 36 1.35 -4.98 9.55
N LYS A 37 0.72 -3.88 9.94
CA LYS A 37 0.47 -3.55 11.34
C LYS A 37 -0.89 -4.03 11.85
N SER A 38 -1.69 -4.67 10.99
CA SER A 38 -3.08 -4.98 11.32
C SER A 38 -3.25 -5.99 12.46
N ASP A 39 -2.24 -6.81 12.72
CA ASP A 39 -2.28 -7.78 13.82
C ASP A 39 -1.50 -7.30 15.04
N HIS A 40 -1.16 -6.02 15.07
CA HIS A 40 -0.38 -5.40 16.15
C HIS A 40 1.07 -5.89 16.23
N ALA A 41 1.54 -6.64 15.22
CA ALA A 41 2.92 -7.09 15.15
C ALA A 41 3.49 -6.66 13.80
N TYR A 42 4.41 -5.71 13.82
CA TYR A 42 5.04 -5.22 12.61
C TYR A 42 6.39 -5.91 12.49
N LEU A 43 6.37 -7.09 11.88
CA LEU A 43 7.52 -7.99 11.86
C LEU A 43 8.56 -7.63 10.80
N PHE A 44 9.79 -8.04 11.04
CA PHE A 44 10.89 -7.79 10.12
C PHE A 44 10.61 -8.37 8.73
N GLU A 45 10.01 -9.56 8.66
CA GLU A 45 9.67 -10.20 7.39
C GLU A 45 8.70 -9.35 6.58
N GLU A 46 7.76 -8.72 7.25
CA GLU A 46 6.80 -7.84 6.60
C GLU A 46 7.46 -6.56 6.13
N ILE A 47 8.32 -5.98 6.97
CA ILE A 47 9.07 -4.78 6.62
C ILE A 47 9.93 -5.03 5.39
N SER A 48 10.66 -6.16 5.38
CA SER A 48 11.49 -6.54 4.24
C SER A 48 10.68 -6.74 2.98
N ARG A 49 9.49 -7.33 3.11
CA ARG A 49 8.62 -7.56 1.96
C ARG A 49 8.14 -6.23 1.38
N ILE A 50 7.73 -5.31 2.25
CA ILE A 50 7.32 -3.97 1.82
C ILE A 50 8.43 -3.31 1.02
N ASP A 51 9.65 -3.31 1.55
CA ASP A 51 10.79 -2.69 0.87
C ASP A 51 11.03 -3.30 -0.50
N ARG A 52 10.94 -4.61 -0.62
CA ARG A 52 11.13 -5.29 -1.90
C ARG A 52 10.03 -4.96 -2.89
N ILE A 53 8.79 -4.91 -2.44
CA ILE A 53 7.66 -4.55 -3.31
C ILE A 53 7.82 -3.13 -3.82
N LEU A 54 8.17 -2.19 -2.94
CA LEU A 54 8.35 -0.80 -3.33
C LEU A 54 9.52 -0.65 -4.31
N ALA A 55 10.62 -1.36 -4.04
CA ALA A 55 11.79 -1.32 -4.93
C ALA A 55 11.44 -1.85 -6.32
N ALA A 56 10.77 -2.99 -6.38
CA ALA A 56 10.42 -3.61 -7.66
C ALA A 56 9.38 -2.79 -8.43
N ARG A 57 8.40 -2.28 -7.71
CA ARG A 57 7.29 -1.61 -8.38
C ARG A 57 7.66 -0.22 -8.88
N PHE A 58 8.54 0.48 -8.18
CA PHE A 58 8.89 1.85 -8.51
C PHE A 58 10.34 2.04 -8.97
N GLY A 59 11.06 0.95 -9.18
CA GLY A 59 12.45 1.03 -9.66
C GLY A 59 13.38 1.71 -8.68
N LEU A 60 13.22 1.44 -7.38
CA LEU A 60 14.01 2.06 -6.34
C LEU A 60 15.15 1.16 -5.89
N ASN A 61 16.25 1.79 -5.45
CA ASN A 61 17.30 1.03 -4.79
C ASN A 61 16.89 0.76 -3.33
N PRO A 62 17.60 -0.11 -2.59
CA PRO A 62 17.18 -0.46 -1.23
C PRO A 62 17.07 0.73 -0.28
N VAL A 63 17.95 1.72 -0.42
CA VAL A 63 17.92 2.91 0.44
C VAL A 63 16.68 3.75 0.14
N GLU A 64 16.38 3.94 -1.14
CA GLU A 64 15.21 4.71 -1.56
C GLU A 64 13.92 4.03 -1.11
N ALA A 65 13.86 2.70 -1.23
CA ALA A 65 12.68 1.95 -0.80
C ALA A 65 12.47 2.07 0.70
N ALA A 66 13.54 1.94 1.49
CA ALA A 66 13.45 2.08 2.93
C ALA A 66 13.03 3.50 3.35
N ARG A 67 13.49 4.50 2.62
CA ARG A 67 13.08 5.89 2.90
C ARG A 67 11.61 6.11 2.61
N LEU A 68 11.13 5.56 1.50
CA LEU A 68 9.72 5.67 1.16
C LEU A 68 8.87 4.99 2.22
N ARG A 69 9.28 3.78 2.64
CA ARG A 69 8.59 3.08 3.71
C ARG A 69 8.58 3.86 5.01
N ALA A 70 9.73 4.44 5.38
CA ALA A 70 9.82 5.22 6.62
C ALA A 70 8.90 6.45 6.58
N THR A 71 8.82 7.13 5.46
CA THR A 71 7.91 8.25 5.28
C THR A 71 6.46 7.77 5.39
N ALA A 72 6.18 6.62 4.79
CA ALA A 72 4.84 6.03 4.84
C ALA A 72 4.45 5.62 6.26
N GLU A 73 5.39 5.13 7.05
CA GLU A 73 5.14 4.78 8.45
C GLU A 73 4.65 5.98 9.24
N LYS A 74 5.31 7.13 9.02
CA LYS A 74 4.89 8.35 9.70
C LYS A 74 3.52 8.80 9.22
N LEU A 75 3.30 8.77 7.92
CA LEU A 75 2.04 9.21 7.36
C LEU A 75 0.89 8.31 7.82
N GLU A 76 1.10 7.02 7.83
CA GLU A 76 0.09 6.06 8.26
C GLU A 76 -0.26 6.27 9.73
N HIS A 77 0.75 6.58 10.55
CA HIS A 77 0.53 6.85 11.97
C HIS A 77 -0.29 8.12 12.16
N ASP A 78 0.00 9.17 11.38
CA ASP A 78 -0.66 10.47 11.52
C ASP A 78 -2.04 10.53 10.88
N LEU A 79 -2.28 9.70 9.85
CA LEU A 79 -3.55 9.67 9.13
C LEU A 79 -4.12 8.26 9.16
N PRO A 80 -4.85 7.93 10.21
CA PRO A 80 -5.35 6.55 10.37
C PRO A 80 -6.44 6.13 9.40
N GLU A 81 -7.03 7.05 8.64
CA GLU A 81 -8.12 6.68 7.73
C GLU A 81 -7.62 5.99 6.48
N THR A 82 -7.89 4.68 6.40
CA THR A 82 -7.58 3.89 5.21
C THR A 82 -8.18 4.49 3.95
N GLU A 83 -9.39 5.00 4.05
CA GLU A 83 -10.12 5.55 2.92
C GLU A 83 -9.35 6.67 2.24
N ARG A 84 -8.60 7.46 2.98
CA ARG A 84 -7.85 8.57 2.41
C ARG A 84 -6.78 8.07 1.44
N PHE A 85 -6.03 7.05 1.82
CA PHE A 85 -4.98 6.49 0.96
C PHE A 85 -5.60 5.75 -0.22
N ALA A 86 -6.64 4.98 0.04
CA ALA A 86 -7.32 4.23 -1.01
C ALA A 86 -7.95 5.16 -2.04
N SER A 87 -8.48 6.29 -1.60
CA SER A 87 -9.07 7.28 -2.49
C SER A 87 -8.04 7.86 -3.45
N VAL A 88 -6.84 8.17 -2.95
CA VAL A 88 -5.75 8.66 -3.82
C VAL A 88 -5.46 7.65 -4.92
N LEU A 89 -5.35 6.37 -4.55
CA LEU A 89 -5.06 5.32 -5.52
C LEU A 89 -6.21 5.10 -6.49
N ARG A 90 -7.44 5.12 -6.00
CA ARG A 90 -8.61 4.93 -6.84
C ARG A 90 -8.70 6.03 -7.91
N ASP A 91 -8.34 7.25 -7.53
CA ASP A 91 -8.42 8.39 -8.43
C ASP A 91 -7.20 8.53 -9.34
N SER A 92 -6.06 7.95 -8.95
CA SER A 92 -4.80 8.12 -9.66
C SER A 92 -4.40 6.97 -10.57
N VAL A 93 -4.90 5.77 -10.32
CA VAL A 93 -4.48 4.60 -11.08
C VAL A 93 -5.70 3.82 -11.57
N ASP A 94 -5.53 3.13 -12.69
CA ASP A 94 -6.63 2.40 -13.30
C ASP A 94 -6.91 1.09 -12.54
N TYR A 95 -8.00 0.42 -12.92
CA TYR A 95 -8.46 -0.78 -12.24
C TYR A 95 -7.42 -1.90 -12.26
N ALA A 96 -6.77 -2.12 -13.40
CA ALA A 96 -5.76 -3.18 -13.51
C ALA A 96 -4.60 -2.94 -12.54
N GLU A 97 -4.18 -1.68 -12.42
CA GLU A 97 -3.12 -1.35 -11.48
C GLU A 97 -3.60 -1.50 -10.04
N ARG A 98 -4.86 -1.19 -9.76
CA ARG A 98 -5.42 -1.38 -8.42
C ARG A 98 -5.47 -2.86 -8.05
N LEU A 99 -5.75 -3.74 -9.02
CA LEU A 99 -5.67 -5.19 -8.80
C LEU A 99 -4.24 -5.61 -8.42
N GLY A 100 -3.24 -5.04 -9.10
CA GLY A 100 -1.84 -5.29 -8.75
C GLY A 100 -1.51 -4.82 -7.35
N ILE A 101 -2.05 -3.69 -6.94
CA ILE A 101 -1.86 -3.17 -5.58
C ILE A 101 -2.48 -4.13 -4.56
N ALA A 102 -3.69 -4.60 -4.82
CA ALA A 102 -4.35 -5.54 -3.91
C ALA A 102 -3.53 -6.84 -3.79
N GLY A 103 -2.97 -7.31 -4.91
CA GLY A 103 -2.07 -8.46 -4.88
C GLY A 103 -0.85 -8.23 -4.00
N ALA A 104 -0.28 -7.03 -4.06
CA ALA A 104 0.87 -6.67 -3.21
C ALA A 104 0.50 -6.67 -1.73
N LEU A 105 -0.71 -6.23 -1.40
CA LEU A 105 -1.18 -6.26 -0.01
C LEU A 105 -1.25 -7.70 0.51
N TRP A 106 -1.72 -8.63 -0.32
CA TRP A 106 -1.75 -10.04 0.05
C TRP A 106 -0.34 -10.60 0.22
N GLU A 107 0.62 -10.18 -0.61
CA GLU A 107 2.01 -10.61 -0.47
C GLU A 107 2.59 -10.21 0.89
N VAL A 108 2.33 -8.99 1.33
CA VAL A 108 2.82 -8.52 2.62
C VAL A 108 2.19 -9.34 3.74
N MET A 109 0.89 -9.55 3.66
CA MET A 109 0.19 -10.31 4.68
C MET A 109 0.71 -11.75 4.79
N MET A 110 1.06 -12.36 3.66
CA MET A 110 1.54 -13.73 3.64
C MET A 110 3.04 -13.88 3.86
N ALA A 111 3.73 -12.76 4.15
CA ALA A 111 5.19 -12.77 4.28
C ALA A 111 5.69 -13.71 5.39
N ASP A 112 4.91 -13.87 6.45
CA ASP A 112 5.27 -14.77 7.54
C ASP A 112 4.62 -16.15 7.40
N GLY A 113 3.94 -16.39 6.28
CA GLY A 113 3.29 -17.66 6.00
C GLY A 113 1.96 -17.87 6.68
N LYS A 114 1.45 -16.85 7.35
CA LYS A 114 0.18 -16.93 8.06
C LYS A 114 -0.70 -15.76 7.76
N ALA A 115 -2.00 -16.01 7.68
CA ALA A 115 -2.98 -14.97 7.51
C ALA A 115 -4.05 -15.21 8.57
N ASP A 116 -4.23 -14.28 9.50
CA ASP A 116 -5.30 -14.42 10.48
C ASP A 116 -6.53 -13.62 10.03
N ALA A 117 -7.62 -13.78 10.77
CA ALA A 117 -8.89 -13.16 10.41
C ALA A 117 -8.82 -11.63 10.42
N GLU A 118 -8.04 -11.06 11.35
CA GLU A 118 -7.91 -9.60 11.43
C GLU A 118 -7.17 -9.04 10.22
N GLU A 119 -6.10 -9.72 9.79
CA GLU A 119 -5.35 -9.29 8.63
C GLU A 119 -6.18 -9.43 7.36
N GLU A 120 -6.91 -10.53 7.21
CA GLU A 120 -7.78 -10.71 6.05
C GLU A 120 -8.88 -9.67 6.01
N ALA A 121 -9.45 -9.34 7.16
CA ALA A 121 -10.47 -8.30 7.24
C ALA A 121 -9.91 -6.93 6.87
N ALA A 122 -8.67 -6.65 7.29
CA ALA A 122 -8.02 -5.38 6.93
C ALA A 122 -7.84 -5.26 5.43
N ILE A 123 -7.40 -6.32 4.77
CA ILE A 123 -7.25 -6.32 3.32
C ILE A 123 -8.60 -6.17 2.63
N ALA A 124 -9.62 -6.88 3.10
CA ALA A 124 -10.95 -6.79 2.51
C ALA A 124 -11.48 -5.36 2.55
N ALA A 125 -11.28 -4.66 3.68
CA ALA A 125 -11.70 -3.28 3.81
C ALA A 125 -10.95 -2.37 2.83
N ILE A 126 -9.65 -2.59 2.66
CA ILE A 126 -8.85 -1.81 1.75
C ILE A 126 -9.26 -2.09 0.29
N GLU A 127 -9.48 -3.35 -0.04
CA GLU A 127 -9.94 -3.72 -1.40
C GLU A 127 -11.26 -3.04 -1.73
N HIS A 128 -12.17 -3.03 -0.77
CA HIS A 128 -13.45 -2.36 -0.96
C HIS A 128 -13.24 -0.86 -1.21
N ALA A 129 -12.38 -0.23 -0.42
CA ALA A 129 -12.08 1.19 -0.57
C ALA A 129 -11.37 1.50 -1.90
N LEU A 130 -10.59 0.55 -2.42
CA LEU A 130 -9.95 0.67 -3.72
C LEU A 130 -10.91 0.42 -4.89
N GLY A 131 -12.14 0.03 -4.60
CA GLY A 131 -13.11 -0.26 -5.65
C GLY A 131 -12.88 -1.58 -6.36
N ILE A 132 -12.29 -2.56 -5.68
CA ILE A 132 -12.06 -3.88 -6.26
C ILE A 132 -13.37 -4.66 -6.24
N GLU A 133 -13.71 -5.28 -7.36
CA GLU A 133 -14.92 -6.09 -7.45
C GLU A 133 -14.81 -7.37 -6.61
N ASP A 134 -15.92 -7.80 -6.04
CA ASP A 134 -15.91 -8.93 -5.11
C ASP A 134 -15.31 -10.20 -5.69
N TYR A 135 -15.61 -10.51 -6.95
CA TYR A 135 -15.09 -11.74 -7.54
C TYR A 135 -13.57 -11.64 -7.78
N ASP A 136 -13.06 -10.46 -8.08
CA ASP A 136 -11.63 -10.25 -8.23
C ASP A 136 -10.93 -10.34 -6.87
N SER A 137 -11.55 -9.82 -5.83
CA SER A 137 -11.06 -9.94 -4.47
C SER A 137 -10.95 -11.41 -4.05
N ALA A 138 -11.98 -12.20 -4.36
CA ALA A 138 -11.96 -13.63 -4.06
C ALA A 138 -10.86 -14.36 -4.82
N ALA A 139 -10.63 -13.99 -6.09
CA ALA A 139 -9.57 -14.58 -6.89
C ALA A 139 -8.18 -14.25 -6.34
N LEU A 140 -7.98 -13.03 -5.89
CA LEU A 140 -6.72 -12.63 -5.28
C LEU A 140 -6.45 -13.41 -4.00
N ARG A 141 -7.47 -13.61 -3.18
CA ARG A 141 -7.35 -14.38 -1.95
C ARG A 141 -6.97 -15.83 -2.24
N GLU A 142 -7.62 -16.41 -3.24
CA GLU A 142 -7.35 -17.78 -3.64
C GLU A 142 -5.91 -17.93 -4.15
N THR A 143 -5.46 -16.98 -4.97
CA THR A 143 -4.09 -16.98 -5.48
C THR A 143 -3.09 -16.88 -4.33
N ALA A 144 -3.34 -16.00 -3.37
CA ALA A 144 -2.46 -15.83 -2.22
C ALA A 144 -2.36 -17.11 -1.39
N ARG A 145 -3.49 -17.79 -1.18
CA ARG A 145 -3.53 -19.02 -0.40
C ARG A 145 -2.81 -20.18 -1.08
N SER A 146 -2.66 -20.13 -2.40
CA SER A 146 -1.99 -21.19 -3.14
C SER A 146 -0.48 -21.01 -3.20
N ILE A 147 0.06 -19.91 -2.69
CA ILE A 147 1.50 -19.66 -2.66
C ILE A 147 2.09 -20.50 -1.54
N PRO A 148 3.10 -21.36 -1.84
CA PRO A 148 3.72 -22.22 -0.81
C PRO A 148 4.46 -21.43 0.26
#